data_59a7d5bf57bf69de50c45c4fc57a28d9
#
_entry.id   59a7d5bf57bf69de50c45c4fc57a28d9
#
_cell.length_a   1.000
_cell.length_b   1.000
_cell.length_c   1.000
_cell.angle_alpha   90.00
_cell.angle_beta   90.00
_cell.angle_gamma   90.00
#
_symmetry.space_group_name_H-M   'P 1'
#
loop_
_entity.id
_entity.type
_entity.pdbx_description
1 polymer ?
#
loop_
_entity_poly.entity_id
_entity_poly.type
_entity_poly.pdbx_seq_one_letter_code
_entity_poly.pdbx_strand_id
1 'polypeptide(L)'
;METGFVRHEPCYDRIVFVLTLDRKKMKERILIGEELQVRFRLQGDRDADVLCDTTRPLGTFLADFEHDPDGEWNRLGLAPLREALHSNRWKQPALEQAAGDFLQKKFDSGDPLRMYAAFRIWNGYLVTREYRERDKACDRFMDKMSHFTMMFQQRSPLQFDSNTGRPEPFHISSRIFGSVPAAETRLDLWYPDNRRTTECVAAYATFYPLITYYLNRLNDWGLCFRKCKVCGRVFLATSQRYELCSDKCRKKQALQNKREFDERARENNYDLLYKNECQNWRNKINKAKKTTGFPADRLEEMLTAFEAFKKEALQRKKAVKEK
;
A
#
# COMPACT_ATOMS: atom_id res chain seq x y z
N MET A 1 7.62 -26.45 -20.95
CA MET A 1 6.60 -26.83 -19.98
C MET A 1 5.57 -25.71 -19.92
N GLU A 2 4.48 -25.86 -20.63
CA GLU A 2 3.38 -24.87 -20.60
C GLU A 2 2.43 -25.26 -19.46
N THR A 3 2.77 -24.90 -18.26
CA THR A 3 1.94 -25.13 -17.07
C THR A 3 1.25 -23.85 -16.64
N GLY A 4 0.34 -23.36 -17.50
CA GLY A 4 -0.59 -22.34 -17.04
C GLY A 4 -1.63 -22.96 -16.10
N PHE A 5 -2.01 -22.25 -15.01
CA PHE A 5 -3.05 -22.73 -14.08
C PHE A 5 -4.38 -23.00 -14.79
N VAL A 6 -4.65 -22.36 -15.91
CA VAL A 6 -5.84 -22.55 -16.76
C VAL A 6 -5.95 -23.97 -17.32
N ARG A 7 -4.85 -24.71 -17.35
CA ARG A 7 -4.82 -26.11 -17.84
C ARG A 7 -4.92 -27.15 -16.72
N HIS A 8 -4.92 -26.72 -15.47
CA HIS A 8 -5.10 -27.64 -14.36
C HIS A 8 -6.57 -28.07 -14.29
N GLU A 9 -6.78 -29.36 -14.19
CA GLU A 9 -8.09 -29.89 -13.82
C GLU A 9 -8.47 -29.39 -12.42
N PRO A 10 -9.77 -29.27 -12.11
CA PRO A 10 -10.21 -28.88 -10.77
C PRO A 10 -9.77 -29.95 -9.78
N CYS A 11 -8.58 -29.77 -9.20
CA CYS A 11 -8.02 -30.72 -8.23
C CYS A 11 -8.28 -30.30 -6.79
N TYR A 12 -8.90 -29.14 -6.57
CA TYR A 12 -9.10 -28.59 -5.23
C TYR A 12 -10.58 -28.41 -4.91
N ASP A 13 -11.07 -29.21 -3.99
CA ASP A 13 -12.45 -29.06 -3.46
C ASP A 13 -12.60 -27.76 -2.66
N ARG A 14 -11.53 -27.32 -1.99
CA ARG A 14 -11.52 -26.12 -1.16
C ARG A 14 -10.22 -25.35 -1.27
N ILE A 15 -10.28 -24.26 -1.97
CA ILE A 15 -9.18 -23.29 -2.04
C ILE A 15 -9.31 -22.30 -0.89
N VAL A 16 -8.23 -22.13 -0.13
CA VAL A 16 -8.17 -21.19 0.99
C VAL A 16 -7.08 -20.14 0.79
N PHE A 17 -7.35 -18.96 1.31
CA PHE A 17 -6.37 -17.90 1.50
C PHE A 17 -6.08 -17.80 3.00
N VAL A 18 -4.86 -18.06 3.40
CA VAL A 18 -4.46 -18.02 4.81
C VAL A 18 -3.46 -16.93 5.05
N LEU A 19 -3.77 -16.11 6.04
CA LEU A 19 -2.94 -14.98 6.46
C LEU A 19 -2.39 -15.23 7.87
N THR A 20 -1.09 -15.07 8.04
CA THR A 20 -0.41 -15.08 9.34
C THR A 20 0.27 -13.76 9.56
N LEU A 21 0.06 -13.14 10.72
CA LEU A 21 0.65 -11.85 11.10
C LEU A 21 1.66 -12.04 12.22
N ASP A 22 2.90 -11.59 12.02
CA ASP A 22 3.99 -11.62 13.01
C ASP A 22 4.39 -10.20 13.38
N ARG A 23 3.89 -9.71 14.53
CA ARG A 23 4.22 -8.38 15.05
C ARG A 23 5.71 -8.24 15.39
N LYS A 24 6.33 -9.29 15.95
CA LYS A 24 7.72 -9.21 16.41
C LYS A 24 8.70 -9.05 15.25
N LYS A 25 8.43 -9.78 14.16
CA LYS A 25 9.26 -9.72 12.94
C LYS A 25 8.77 -8.65 11.97
N MET A 26 7.64 -7.99 12.24
CA MET A 26 6.98 -7.05 11.31
C MET A 26 6.78 -7.67 9.92
N LYS A 27 6.25 -8.88 9.90
CA LYS A 27 6.02 -9.66 8.67
C LYS A 27 4.62 -10.22 8.62
N GLU A 28 4.15 -10.43 7.43
CA GLU A 28 2.97 -11.22 7.10
C GLU A 28 3.37 -12.40 6.22
N ARG A 29 2.74 -13.55 6.39
CA ARG A 29 2.87 -14.70 5.51
C ARG A 29 1.51 -15.02 4.91
N ILE A 30 1.48 -15.26 3.62
CA ILE A 30 0.30 -15.58 2.85
C ILE A 30 0.51 -16.94 2.22
N LEU A 31 -0.46 -17.82 2.46
CA LEU A 31 -0.54 -19.17 1.88
C LEU A 31 -1.85 -19.30 1.10
N ILE A 32 -1.76 -19.83 -0.11
CA ILE A 32 -2.91 -20.08 -0.97
C ILE A 32 -2.79 -21.50 -1.52
N GLY A 33 -3.86 -22.26 -1.49
CA GLY A 33 -3.91 -23.59 -2.04
C GLY A 33 -5.14 -24.35 -1.57
N GLU A 34 -5.16 -25.64 -1.82
CA GLU A 34 -6.16 -26.54 -1.24
C GLU A 34 -5.98 -26.59 0.29
N GLU A 35 -7.09 -26.62 1.02
CA GLU A 35 -7.09 -26.52 2.49
C GLU A 35 -6.15 -27.52 3.16
N LEU A 36 -6.16 -28.77 2.73
CA LEU A 36 -5.33 -29.82 3.32
C LEU A 36 -3.84 -29.57 3.08
N GLN A 37 -3.48 -29.19 1.86
CA GLN A 37 -2.09 -28.86 1.49
C GLN A 37 -1.57 -27.65 2.24
N VAL A 38 -2.40 -26.61 2.41
CA VAL A 38 -2.07 -25.44 3.21
C VAL A 38 -1.86 -25.80 4.68
N ARG A 39 -2.67 -26.71 5.24
CA ARG A 39 -2.49 -27.19 6.62
C ARG A 39 -1.17 -27.94 6.79
N PHE A 40 -0.80 -28.81 5.85
CA PHE A 40 0.50 -29.49 5.86
C PHE A 40 1.65 -28.51 5.76
N ARG A 41 1.57 -27.52 4.86
CA ARG A 41 2.58 -26.46 4.71
C ARG A 41 2.75 -25.65 6.01
N LEU A 42 1.68 -25.35 6.72
CA LEU A 42 1.72 -24.65 8.00
C LEU A 42 2.37 -25.49 9.10
N GLN A 43 2.21 -26.81 9.07
CA GLN A 43 2.85 -27.75 9.99
C GLN A 43 4.34 -28.02 9.67
N GLY A 44 4.85 -27.47 8.58
CA GLY A 44 6.27 -27.56 8.21
C GLY A 44 6.59 -28.49 7.06
N ASP A 45 5.59 -29.11 6.46
CA ASP A 45 5.76 -29.92 5.26
C ASP A 45 6.14 -29.00 4.07
N ARG A 46 7.36 -29.16 3.58
CA ARG A 46 7.88 -28.36 2.46
C ARG A 46 7.46 -28.89 1.10
N ASP A 47 7.01 -30.13 1.04
CA ASP A 47 6.62 -30.80 -0.20
C ASP A 47 5.10 -30.64 -0.45
N ALA A 48 4.36 -30.05 0.51
CA ALA A 48 2.95 -29.72 0.33
C ALA A 48 2.74 -28.83 -0.91
N ASP A 49 1.83 -29.24 -1.78
CA ASP A 49 1.52 -28.55 -3.03
C ASP A 49 0.60 -27.34 -2.78
N VAL A 50 1.20 -26.15 -2.72
CA VAL A 50 0.50 -24.89 -2.52
C VAL A 50 0.73 -23.94 -3.68
N LEU A 51 -0.29 -23.18 -4.06
CA LEU A 51 -0.21 -22.21 -5.15
C LEU A 51 0.68 -21.01 -4.81
N CYS A 52 0.69 -20.61 -3.54
CA CYS A 52 1.48 -19.49 -3.08
C CYS A 52 1.89 -19.70 -1.62
N ASP A 53 3.16 -19.45 -1.33
CA ASP A 53 3.71 -19.36 0.04
C ASP A 53 4.69 -18.18 0.06
N THR A 54 4.21 -17.02 0.45
CA THR A 54 5.04 -15.81 0.45
C THR A 54 5.05 -15.12 1.80
N THR A 55 6.23 -14.60 2.17
CA THR A 55 6.43 -13.80 3.38
C THR A 55 6.91 -12.42 2.97
N ARG A 56 6.21 -11.39 3.41
CA ARG A 56 6.50 -10.01 3.04
C ARG A 56 6.38 -9.06 4.26
N PRO A 57 6.78 -7.80 4.16
CA PRO A 57 6.63 -6.84 5.25
C PRO A 57 5.16 -6.71 5.67
N LEU A 58 4.94 -6.57 6.97
CA LEU A 58 3.60 -6.35 7.54
C LEU A 58 2.96 -5.10 6.91
N GLY A 59 1.71 -5.21 6.54
CA GLY A 59 0.95 -4.12 5.91
C GLY A 59 0.90 -4.19 4.39
N THR A 60 1.72 -5.02 3.75
CA THR A 60 1.78 -5.11 2.29
C THR A 60 0.45 -5.59 1.70
N PHE A 61 -0.21 -6.56 2.34
CA PHE A 61 -1.51 -7.08 1.88
C PHE A 61 -2.57 -5.98 1.70
N LEU A 62 -2.66 -5.07 2.66
CA LEU A 62 -3.62 -3.97 2.58
C LEU A 62 -3.13 -2.80 1.72
N ALA A 63 -1.81 -2.55 1.70
CA ALA A 63 -1.22 -1.47 0.91
C ALA A 63 -1.28 -1.74 -0.60
N ASP A 64 -1.11 -3.00 -0.99
CA ASP A 64 -1.12 -3.46 -2.38
C ASP A 64 -2.48 -4.10 -2.77
N PHE A 65 -3.52 -3.84 -1.99
CA PHE A 65 -4.84 -4.42 -2.25
C PHE A 65 -5.33 -4.07 -3.65
N GLU A 66 -5.75 -5.08 -4.40
CA GLU A 66 -6.28 -4.92 -5.76
C GLU A 66 -7.46 -3.95 -5.78
N HIS A 67 -7.42 -3.02 -6.72
CA HIS A 67 -8.51 -2.09 -6.97
C HIS A 67 -8.86 -2.14 -8.46
N ASP A 68 -10.12 -2.42 -8.75
CA ASP A 68 -10.66 -2.59 -10.11
C ASP A 68 -11.93 -1.74 -10.28
N PRO A 69 -11.79 -0.40 -10.38
CA PRO A 69 -12.93 0.50 -10.51
C PRO A 69 -13.70 0.30 -11.81
N ASP A 70 -13.05 -0.18 -12.85
CA ASP A 70 -13.63 -0.37 -14.19
C ASP A 70 -14.34 -1.72 -14.34
N GLY A 71 -14.30 -2.57 -13.31
CA GLY A 71 -14.94 -3.87 -13.32
C GLY A 71 -14.32 -4.87 -14.31
N GLU A 72 -13.01 -4.79 -14.49
CA GLU A 72 -12.27 -5.63 -15.44
C GLU A 72 -12.42 -7.11 -15.14
N TRP A 73 -12.37 -7.49 -13.85
CA TRP A 73 -12.60 -8.85 -13.40
C TRP A 73 -13.96 -9.41 -13.80
N ASN A 74 -15.00 -8.59 -13.69
CA ASN A 74 -16.33 -8.99 -14.12
C ASN A 74 -16.41 -9.06 -15.66
N ARG A 75 -15.96 -8.01 -16.35
CA ARG A 75 -16.09 -7.89 -17.80
C ARG A 75 -15.24 -8.90 -18.57
N LEU A 76 -13.98 -9.12 -18.17
CA LEU A 76 -13.03 -9.98 -18.90
C LEU A 76 -12.88 -11.37 -18.27
N GLY A 77 -13.17 -11.54 -16.99
CA GLY A 77 -13.10 -12.82 -16.30
C GLY A 77 -14.44 -13.56 -16.24
N LEU A 78 -15.45 -12.97 -15.58
CA LEU A 78 -16.70 -13.66 -15.30
C LEU A 78 -17.69 -13.68 -16.47
N ALA A 79 -17.89 -12.54 -17.15
CA ALA A 79 -18.91 -12.45 -18.19
C ALA A 79 -18.66 -13.44 -19.35
N PRO A 80 -17.43 -13.60 -19.87
CA PRO A 80 -17.16 -14.61 -20.90
C PRO A 80 -17.37 -16.03 -20.40
N LEU A 81 -17.02 -16.36 -19.15
CA LEU A 81 -17.25 -17.69 -18.57
C LEU A 81 -18.74 -17.99 -18.41
N ARG A 82 -19.52 -17.01 -17.99
CA ARG A 82 -20.98 -17.11 -17.93
C ARG A 82 -21.55 -17.38 -19.33
N GLU A 83 -21.14 -16.61 -20.32
CA GLU A 83 -21.57 -16.82 -21.68
C GLU A 83 -21.17 -18.20 -22.21
N ALA A 84 -19.97 -18.70 -21.86
CA ALA A 84 -19.51 -20.03 -22.24
C ALA A 84 -20.38 -21.13 -21.69
N LEU A 85 -20.88 -21.02 -20.44
CA LEU A 85 -21.78 -22.00 -19.81
C LEU A 85 -23.14 -22.08 -20.52
N HIS A 86 -23.63 -20.98 -21.08
CA HIS A 86 -24.91 -20.91 -21.79
C HIS A 86 -24.78 -21.05 -23.30
N SER A 87 -23.56 -21.02 -23.84
CA SER A 87 -23.30 -21.07 -25.28
C SER A 87 -23.31 -22.48 -25.86
N ASN A 88 -23.52 -22.55 -27.13
CA ASN A 88 -23.33 -23.80 -27.89
C ASN A 88 -21.82 -24.18 -27.94
N ARG A 89 -21.54 -25.44 -28.23
CA ARG A 89 -20.19 -26.02 -28.26
C ARG A 89 -19.19 -25.26 -29.16
N TRP A 90 -19.65 -24.49 -30.15
CA TRP A 90 -18.81 -23.82 -31.12
C TRP A 90 -18.25 -22.49 -30.59
N LYS A 91 -19.01 -21.76 -29.77
CA LYS A 91 -18.57 -20.47 -29.19
C LYS A 91 -17.83 -20.64 -27.86
N GLN A 92 -18.11 -21.73 -27.15
CA GLN A 92 -17.57 -21.98 -25.83
C GLN A 92 -16.03 -21.91 -25.78
N PRO A 93 -15.23 -22.56 -26.67
CA PRO A 93 -13.78 -22.53 -26.58
C PRO A 93 -13.16 -21.13 -26.69
N ALA A 94 -13.73 -20.26 -27.55
CA ALA A 94 -13.23 -18.91 -27.71
C ALA A 94 -13.47 -18.03 -26.49
N LEU A 95 -14.62 -18.21 -25.84
CA LEU A 95 -14.97 -17.49 -24.60
C LEU A 95 -14.13 -17.98 -23.43
N GLU A 96 -13.93 -19.29 -23.30
CA GLU A 96 -13.02 -19.90 -22.31
C GLU A 96 -11.59 -19.39 -22.49
N GLN A 97 -11.09 -19.34 -23.71
CA GLN A 97 -9.75 -18.85 -24.01
C GLN A 97 -9.60 -17.39 -23.61
N ALA A 98 -10.55 -16.53 -24.00
CA ALA A 98 -10.50 -15.10 -23.67
C ALA A 98 -10.48 -14.84 -22.15
N ALA A 99 -11.35 -15.52 -21.41
CA ALA A 99 -11.35 -15.43 -19.95
C ALA A 99 -10.08 -16.04 -19.34
N GLY A 100 -9.63 -17.19 -19.86
CA GLY A 100 -8.44 -17.88 -19.43
C GLY A 100 -7.19 -17.03 -19.57
N ASP A 101 -7.01 -16.35 -20.71
CA ASP A 101 -5.87 -15.46 -20.94
C ASP A 101 -5.85 -14.29 -19.96
N PHE A 102 -7.01 -13.70 -19.68
CA PHE A 102 -7.12 -12.65 -18.68
C PHE A 102 -6.77 -13.15 -17.27
N LEU A 103 -7.36 -14.26 -16.86
CA LEU A 103 -7.14 -14.83 -15.54
C LEU A 103 -5.69 -15.31 -15.37
N GLN A 104 -5.09 -15.91 -16.42
CA GLN A 104 -3.69 -16.30 -16.42
C GLN A 104 -2.76 -15.09 -16.21
N LYS A 105 -3.00 -14.00 -16.93
CA LYS A 105 -2.24 -12.75 -16.73
C LYS A 105 -2.32 -12.22 -15.29
N LYS A 106 -3.51 -12.29 -14.69
CA LYS A 106 -3.69 -11.89 -13.26
C LYS A 106 -2.95 -12.85 -12.33
N PHE A 107 -2.99 -14.14 -12.61
CA PHE A 107 -2.26 -15.16 -11.84
C PHE A 107 -0.74 -14.97 -11.93
N ASP A 108 -0.19 -14.76 -13.12
CA ASP A 108 1.24 -14.60 -13.37
C ASP A 108 1.81 -13.28 -12.80
N SER A 109 0.94 -12.38 -12.33
CA SER A 109 1.37 -11.14 -11.68
C SER A 109 2.20 -11.37 -10.41
N GLY A 110 2.12 -12.57 -9.80
CA GLY A 110 2.77 -12.92 -8.54
C GLY A 110 2.18 -12.23 -7.31
N ASP A 111 1.13 -11.43 -7.48
CA ASP A 111 0.39 -10.86 -6.35
C ASP A 111 -0.55 -11.92 -5.75
N PRO A 112 -0.44 -12.25 -4.45
CA PRO A 112 -1.23 -13.31 -3.84
C PRO A 112 -2.74 -13.13 -3.97
N LEU A 113 -3.22 -11.88 -3.93
CA LEU A 113 -4.65 -11.60 -4.01
C LEU A 113 -5.17 -11.86 -5.44
N ARG A 114 -4.43 -11.41 -6.44
CA ARG A 114 -4.75 -11.65 -7.86
C ARG A 114 -4.67 -13.14 -8.20
N MET A 115 -3.63 -13.81 -7.72
CA MET A 115 -3.46 -15.25 -7.89
C MET A 115 -4.66 -16.01 -7.33
N TYR A 116 -5.04 -15.71 -6.09
CA TYR A 116 -6.19 -16.36 -5.44
C TYR A 116 -7.48 -16.08 -6.20
N ALA A 117 -7.74 -14.84 -6.59
CA ALA A 117 -8.94 -14.46 -7.32
C ALA A 117 -9.04 -15.18 -8.66
N ALA A 118 -7.97 -15.15 -9.44
CA ALA A 118 -7.92 -15.78 -10.75
C ALA A 118 -8.14 -17.30 -10.66
N PHE A 119 -7.43 -17.96 -9.75
CA PHE A 119 -7.57 -19.39 -9.56
C PHE A 119 -8.96 -19.78 -9.07
N ARG A 120 -9.51 -19.04 -8.12
CA ARG A 120 -10.84 -19.30 -7.59
C ARG A 120 -11.93 -19.18 -8.64
N ILE A 121 -11.88 -18.12 -9.48
CA ILE A 121 -12.84 -17.92 -10.57
C ILE A 121 -12.74 -19.08 -11.56
N TRP A 122 -11.53 -19.42 -11.99
CA TRP A 122 -11.33 -20.48 -12.99
C TRP A 122 -11.73 -21.86 -12.46
N ASN A 123 -11.27 -22.21 -11.26
CA ASN A 123 -11.63 -23.49 -10.65
C ASN A 123 -13.14 -23.63 -10.42
N GLY A 124 -13.78 -22.56 -9.94
CA GLY A 124 -15.23 -22.50 -9.79
C GLY A 124 -15.97 -22.72 -11.12
N TYR A 125 -15.48 -22.15 -12.21
CA TYR A 125 -16.00 -22.38 -13.56
C TYR A 125 -15.86 -23.84 -13.96
N LEU A 126 -14.69 -24.45 -13.83
CA LEU A 126 -14.44 -25.84 -14.20
C LEU A 126 -15.36 -26.80 -13.44
N VAL A 127 -15.50 -26.62 -12.12
CA VAL A 127 -16.40 -27.42 -11.30
C VAL A 127 -17.86 -27.27 -11.78
N THR A 128 -18.29 -26.04 -12.04
CA THR A 128 -19.67 -25.78 -12.50
C THR A 128 -19.97 -26.41 -13.85
N ARG A 129 -18.98 -26.41 -14.77
CA ARG A 129 -19.11 -27.00 -16.10
C ARG A 129 -19.47 -28.50 -16.07
N GLU A 130 -19.08 -29.20 -15.02
CA GLU A 130 -19.30 -30.66 -14.86
C GLU A 130 -20.65 -31.01 -14.26
N TYR A 131 -21.37 -30.04 -13.66
CA TYR A 131 -22.67 -30.34 -13.04
C TYR A 131 -23.78 -30.63 -14.07
N ARG A 132 -24.64 -31.62 -13.77
CA ARG A 132 -25.77 -32.00 -14.62
C ARG A 132 -26.87 -30.93 -14.67
N GLU A 133 -27.15 -30.26 -13.55
CA GLU A 133 -28.15 -29.17 -13.45
C GLU A 133 -27.48 -27.81 -13.65
N ARG A 134 -27.01 -27.57 -14.87
CA ARG A 134 -26.16 -26.43 -15.21
C ARG A 134 -26.74 -25.08 -14.83
N ASP A 135 -28.03 -24.85 -15.08
CA ASP A 135 -28.60 -23.51 -14.92
C ASP A 135 -28.57 -23.01 -13.47
N LYS A 136 -29.05 -23.80 -12.52
CA LYS A 136 -29.06 -23.45 -11.09
C LYS A 136 -27.65 -23.38 -10.49
N ALA A 137 -26.77 -24.28 -10.87
CA ALA A 137 -25.39 -24.29 -10.41
C ALA A 137 -24.63 -23.11 -10.98
N CYS A 138 -24.85 -22.78 -12.26
CA CYS A 138 -24.28 -21.63 -12.92
C CYS A 138 -24.70 -20.31 -12.26
N ASP A 139 -25.96 -20.08 -12.03
CA ASP A 139 -26.45 -18.86 -11.41
C ASP A 139 -25.85 -18.67 -10.00
N ARG A 140 -25.83 -19.72 -9.18
CA ARG A 140 -25.20 -19.68 -7.86
C ARG A 140 -23.70 -19.36 -7.94
N PHE A 141 -22.99 -19.99 -8.88
CA PHE A 141 -21.58 -19.73 -9.07
C PHE A 141 -21.34 -18.28 -9.50
N MET A 142 -22.10 -17.81 -10.49
CA MET A 142 -21.97 -16.46 -11.01
C MET A 142 -22.32 -15.41 -9.95
N ASP A 143 -23.34 -15.63 -9.14
CA ASP A 143 -23.67 -14.74 -8.02
C ASP A 143 -22.51 -14.65 -7.03
N LYS A 144 -21.97 -15.80 -6.60
CA LYS A 144 -20.82 -15.83 -5.69
C LYS A 144 -19.60 -15.14 -6.27
N MET A 145 -19.26 -15.41 -7.53
CA MET A 145 -18.10 -14.81 -8.18
C MET A 145 -18.29 -13.33 -8.46
N SER A 146 -19.50 -12.87 -8.78
CA SER A 146 -19.81 -11.46 -8.91
C SER A 146 -19.60 -10.71 -7.60
N HIS A 147 -20.09 -11.26 -6.48
CA HIS A 147 -19.84 -10.67 -5.17
C HIS A 147 -18.35 -10.63 -4.84
N PHE A 148 -17.63 -11.69 -5.14
CA PHE A 148 -16.19 -11.76 -4.95
C PHE A 148 -15.44 -10.70 -5.77
N THR A 149 -15.79 -10.51 -7.04
CA THR A 149 -15.16 -9.49 -7.90
C THR A 149 -15.60 -8.07 -7.56
N MET A 150 -16.82 -7.87 -7.06
CA MET A 150 -17.28 -6.58 -6.54
C MET A 150 -16.41 -6.03 -5.42
N MET A 151 -15.68 -6.89 -4.68
CA MET A 151 -14.71 -6.45 -3.68
C MET A 151 -13.60 -5.60 -4.28
N PHE A 152 -13.16 -5.92 -5.50
CA PHE A 152 -12.11 -5.17 -6.18
C PHE A 152 -12.62 -3.86 -6.80
N GLN A 153 -13.92 -3.74 -7.04
CA GLN A 153 -14.55 -2.51 -7.52
C GLN A 153 -14.77 -1.50 -6.40
N GLN A 154 -14.72 -1.96 -5.15
CA GLN A 154 -14.85 -1.07 -4.00
C GLN A 154 -13.61 -0.20 -3.85
N ARG A 155 -13.80 0.89 -3.13
CA ARG A 155 -12.68 1.71 -2.73
C ARG A 155 -11.66 0.85 -1.98
N SER A 156 -10.37 1.14 -2.21
CA SER A 156 -9.29 0.52 -1.44
C SER A 156 -9.63 0.51 0.06
N PRO A 157 -9.34 -0.59 0.78
CA PRO A 157 -9.53 -0.62 2.23
C PRO A 157 -8.71 0.45 2.97
N LEU A 158 -7.71 1.02 2.30
CA LEU A 158 -6.90 2.11 2.80
C LEU A 158 -7.18 3.40 2.03
N GLN A 159 -8.12 4.19 2.52
CA GLN A 159 -8.32 5.57 2.09
C GLN A 159 -7.69 6.53 3.07
N PHE A 160 -7.22 7.65 2.57
CA PHE A 160 -6.53 8.64 3.37
C PHE A 160 -7.14 10.02 3.13
N ASP A 161 -7.41 10.72 4.21
CA ASP A 161 -7.70 12.14 4.18
C ASP A 161 -6.55 12.90 3.50
N SER A 162 -6.87 13.70 2.51
CA SER A 162 -5.87 14.40 1.68
C SER A 162 -5.06 15.43 2.47
N ASN A 163 -5.65 16.02 3.51
CA ASN A 163 -5.04 17.09 4.29
C ASN A 163 -4.15 16.52 5.41
N THR A 164 -4.65 15.52 6.12
CA THR A 164 -3.98 14.96 7.30
C THR A 164 -3.12 13.74 6.98
N GLY A 165 -3.33 13.08 5.83
CA GLY A 165 -2.71 11.79 5.48
C GLY A 165 -3.03 10.68 6.49
N ARG A 166 -4.13 10.81 7.25
CA ARG A 166 -4.63 9.77 8.16
C ARG A 166 -5.55 8.82 7.41
N PRO A 167 -5.57 7.54 7.77
CA PRO A 167 -6.51 6.61 7.18
C PRO A 167 -7.94 6.99 7.57
N GLU A 168 -8.83 6.95 6.60
CA GLU A 168 -10.27 7.04 6.84
C GLU A 168 -10.79 5.71 7.41
N PRO A 169 -11.88 5.71 8.17
CA PRO A 169 -12.51 4.48 8.62
C PRO A 169 -12.91 3.61 7.43
N PHE A 170 -12.58 2.32 7.51
CA PHE A 170 -12.99 1.36 6.51
C PHE A 170 -14.44 0.96 6.73
N HIS A 171 -15.28 1.28 5.76
CA HIS A 171 -16.69 0.90 5.75
C HIS A 171 -16.97 -0.03 4.59
N ILE A 172 -17.48 -1.21 4.90
CA ILE A 172 -17.99 -2.14 3.90
C ILE A 172 -19.44 -1.74 3.57
N SER A 173 -19.75 -1.64 2.29
CA SER A 173 -21.11 -1.34 1.85
C SER A 173 -22.07 -2.42 2.34
N SER A 174 -23.15 -2.01 3.02
CA SER A 174 -24.20 -2.91 3.50
C SER A 174 -24.86 -3.72 2.37
N ARG A 175 -24.84 -3.21 1.12
CA ARG A 175 -25.38 -3.92 -0.06
C ARG A 175 -24.58 -5.19 -0.35
N ILE A 176 -23.27 -5.20 -0.10
CA ILE A 176 -22.43 -6.38 -0.33
C ILE A 176 -22.58 -7.38 0.80
N PHE A 177 -22.60 -6.90 2.05
CA PHE A 177 -22.84 -7.77 3.20
C PHE A 177 -24.22 -8.46 3.16
N GLY A 178 -25.26 -7.75 2.75
CA GLY A 178 -26.61 -8.30 2.69
C GLY A 178 -26.82 -9.38 1.62
N SER A 179 -25.89 -9.47 0.65
CA SER A 179 -25.99 -10.43 -0.46
C SER A 179 -25.07 -11.65 -0.29
N VAL A 180 -24.09 -11.60 0.62
CA VAL A 180 -23.17 -12.72 0.87
C VAL A 180 -23.73 -13.60 2.01
N PRO A 181 -23.87 -14.91 1.81
CA PRO A 181 -24.30 -15.80 2.87
C PRO A 181 -23.40 -15.70 4.11
N ALA A 182 -23.99 -15.74 5.31
CA ALA A 182 -23.25 -15.61 6.56
C ALA A 182 -22.11 -16.63 6.70
N ALA A 183 -22.28 -17.84 6.17
CA ALA A 183 -21.24 -18.86 6.14
C ALA A 183 -20.01 -18.46 5.31
N GLU A 184 -20.18 -17.60 4.30
CA GLU A 184 -19.10 -17.13 3.42
C GLU A 184 -18.36 -15.91 3.97
N THR A 185 -18.92 -15.25 4.98
CA THR A 185 -18.26 -14.15 5.70
C THR A 185 -17.47 -14.63 6.91
N ARG A 186 -17.48 -15.94 7.19
CA ARG A 186 -16.80 -16.52 8.34
C ARG A 186 -15.30 -16.55 8.13
N LEU A 187 -14.56 -16.18 9.18
CA LEU A 187 -13.14 -16.44 9.33
C LEU A 187 -12.93 -17.66 10.20
N ASP A 188 -12.08 -18.56 9.74
CA ASP A 188 -11.61 -19.65 10.55
C ASP A 188 -10.24 -19.32 11.13
N LEU A 189 -10.12 -19.47 12.45
CA LEU A 189 -8.85 -19.33 13.15
C LEU A 189 -8.17 -20.69 13.22
N TRP A 190 -6.97 -20.79 12.66
CA TRP A 190 -6.15 -21.98 12.68
C TRP A 190 -4.94 -21.79 13.58
N TYR A 191 -4.59 -22.84 14.29
CA TYR A 191 -3.40 -22.89 15.14
C TYR A 191 -2.54 -24.06 14.68
N PRO A 192 -1.54 -23.83 13.81
CA PRO A 192 -0.72 -24.90 13.25
C PRO A 192 0.16 -25.57 14.30
N ASP A 193 0.43 -24.90 15.43
CA ASP A 193 1.18 -25.43 16.55
C ASP A 193 0.28 -25.82 17.73
N ASN A 194 0.60 -26.90 18.41
CA ASN A 194 -0.13 -27.37 19.58
C ASN A 194 -0.10 -26.37 20.76
N ARG A 195 0.80 -25.39 20.72
CA ARG A 195 0.94 -24.34 21.74
C ARG A 195 0.08 -23.13 21.47
N ARG A 196 -0.62 -23.08 20.33
CA ARG A 196 -1.44 -21.94 19.87
C ARG A 196 -0.69 -20.61 19.87
N THR A 197 0.63 -20.64 19.57
CA THR A 197 1.49 -19.46 19.57
C THR A 197 1.40 -18.67 18.28
N THR A 198 1.03 -19.34 17.20
CA THR A 198 0.88 -18.74 15.87
C THR A 198 -0.58 -18.81 15.44
N GLU A 199 -1.19 -17.66 15.29
CA GLU A 199 -2.57 -17.52 14.82
C GLU A 199 -2.57 -17.31 13.30
N CYS A 200 -3.26 -18.19 12.59
CA CYS A 200 -3.49 -18.12 11.15
C CYS A 200 -4.98 -17.91 10.90
N VAL A 201 -5.30 -17.05 9.96
CA VAL A 201 -6.68 -16.73 9.61
C VAL A 201 -6.95 -17.18 8.20
N ALA A 202 -7.96 -18.05 8.04
CA ALA A 202 -8.35 -18.60 6.76
C ALA A 202 -9.64 -17.97 6.24
N ALA A 203 -9.64 -17.58 4.96
CA ALA A 203 -10.82 -17.14 4.23
C ALA A 203 -11.06 -18.05 3.02
N TYR A 204 -12.32 -18.36 2.76
CA TYR A 204 -12.72 -19.32 1.71
C TYR A 204 -13.42 -18.64 0.53
N ALA A 205 -14.29 -17.69 0.77
CA ALA A 205 -15.15 -17.11 -0.25
C ALA A 205 -15.01 -15.61 -0.41
N THR A 206 -14.63 -14.90 0.63
CA THR A 206 -14.52 -13.44 0.60
C THR A 206 -13.35 -12.93 1.45
N PHE A 207 -12.79 -11.78 1.08
CA PHE A 207 -11.70 -11.15 1.82
C PHE A 207 -12.15 -10.16 2.91
N TYR A 208 -13.42 -9.81 2.97
CA TYR A 208 -13.90 -8.78 3.91
C TYR A 208 -13.55 -9.07 5.35
N PRO A 209 -13.82 -10.28 5.86
CA PRO A 209 -13.45 -10.61 7.21
C PRO A 209 -11.94 -10.53 7.45
N LEU A 210 -11.12 -10.88 6.45
CA LEU A 210 -9.66 -10.77 6.53
C LEU A 210 -9.23 -9.31 6.67
N ILE A 211 -9.80 -8.40 5.89
CA ILE A 211 -9.48 -6.97 5.96
C ILE A 211 -9.82 -6.43 7.34
N THR A 212 -11.03 -6.71 7.82
CA THR A 212 -11.50 -6.27 9.14
C THR A 212 -10.62 -6.84 10.25
N TYR A 213 -10.34 -8.15 10.21
CA TYR A 213 -9.43 -8.80 11.16
C TYR A 213 -8.06 -8.15 11.15
N TYR A 214 -7.49 -7.92 9.97
CA TYR A 214 -6.17 -7.32 9.82
C TYR A 214 -6.10 -5.91 10.43
N LEU A 215 -7.07 -5.05 10.09
CA LEU A 215 -7.13 -3.69 10.63
C LEU A 215 -7.30 -3.67 12.15
N ASN A 216 -8.14 -4.55 12.70
CA ASN A 216 -8.30 -4.70 14.13
C ASN A 216 -7.00 -5.13 14.81
N ARG A 217 -6.28 -6.11 14.24
CA ARG A 217 -4.98 -6.55 14.77
C ARG A 217 -3.93 -5.45 14.75
N LEU A 218 -3.86 -4.66 13.69
CA LEU A 218 -2.95 -3.51 13.65
C LEU A 218 -3.28 -2.49 14.75
N ASN A 219 -4.58 -2.22 14.94
CA ASN A 219 -5.04 -1.31 15.99
C ASN A 219 -4.68 -1.83 17.39
N ASP A 220 -4.90 -3.12 17.69
CA ASP A 220 -4.51 -3.77 18.95
C ASP A 220 -3.01 -3.65 19.20
N TRP A 221 -2.22 -3.64 18.15
CA TRP A 221 -0.76 -3.49 18.22
C TRP A 221 -0.28 -2.04 18.27
N GLY A 222 -1.19 -1.08 18.22
CA GLY A 222 -0.89 0.34 18.15
C GLY A 222 -0.22 0.76 16.84
N LEU A 223 -0.45 0.00 15.76
CA LEU A 223 0.06 0.29 14.44
C LEU A 223 -1.02 0.97 13.61
N CYS A 224 -0.62 1.93 12.78
CA CYS A 224 -1.53 2.61 11.87
C CYS A 224 -0.89 2.82 10.49
N PHE A 225 -1.73 2.82 9.48
CA PHE A 225 -1.29 3.20 8.14
C PHE A 225 -1.17 4.71 8.01
N ARG A 226 -0.17 5.14 7.26
CA ARG A 226 0.04 6.56 6.91
C ARG A 226 0.43 6.68 5.45
N LYS A 227 0.05 7.79 4.83
CA LYS A 227 0.54 8.17 3.50
C LYS A 227 1.72 9.13 3.66
N CYS A 228 2.85 8.80 3.05
CA CYS A 228 4.05 9.62 3.12
C CYS A 228 3.85 10.94 2.38
N LYS A 229 4.07 12.08 3.05
CA LYS A 229 3.92 13.42 2.45
C LYS A 229 4.88 13.69 1.27
N VAL A 230 6.01 12.98 1.21
CA VAL A 230 7.05 13.22 0.20
C VAL A 230 6.90 12.33 -1.03
N CYS A 231 6.61 11.04 -0.85
CA CYS A 231 6.58 10.08 -1.96
C CYS A 231 5.19 9.48 -2.21
N GLY A 232 4.18 9.82 -1.40
CA GLY A 232 2.82 9.30 -1.52
C GLY A 232 2.66 7.82 -1.12
N ARG A 233 3.75 7.11 -0.83
CA ARG A 233 3.70 5.68 -0.47
C ARG A 233 2.98 5.47 0.85
N VAL A 234 2.14 4.45 0.90
CA VAL A 234 1.53 3.95 2.12
C VAL A 234 2.57 3.17 2.94
N PHE A 235 2.59 3.35 4.25
CA PHE A 235 3.49 2.65 5.16
C PHE A 235 2.83 2.46 6.54
N LEU A 236 3.29 1.47 7.30
CA LEU A 236 2.90 1.26 8.68
C LEU A 236 3.75 2.13 9.61
N ALA A 237 3.07 2.78 10.54
CA ALA A 237 3.68 3.62 11.55
C ALA A 237 3.26 3.18 12.96
N THR A 238 4.16 3.34 13.93
CA THR A 238 3.90 3.10 15.37
C THR A 238 3.28 4.32 16.06
N SER A 239 3.07 5.40 15.34
CA SER A 239 2.42 6.61 15.85
C SER A 239 1.82 7.41 14.71
N GLN A 240 0.69 8.04 14.97
CA GLN A 240 0.05 8.96 14.04
C GLN A 240 0.87 10.22 13.72
N ARG A 241 1.94 10.48 14.48
CA ARG A 241 2.86 11.62 14.26
C ARG A 241 3.86 11.39 13.13
N TYR A 242 4.06 10.14 12.71
CA TYR A 242 4.96 9.84 11.59
C TYR A 242 4.32 10.22 10.26
N GLU A 243 4.95 11.14 9.53
CA GLU A 243 4.48 11.66 8.23
C GLU A 243 5.35 11.20 7.05
N LEU A 244 6.49 10.59 7.35
CA LEU A 244 7.51 10.22 6.35
C LEU A 244 7.91 8.76 6.53
N CYS A 245 7.91 8.02 5.41
CA CYS A 245 8.11 6.56 5.41
C CYS A 245 9.56 6.10 5.62
N SER A 246 10.54 6.97 5.44
CA SER A 246 11.95 6.59 5.47
C SER A 246 12.88 7.78 5.69
N ASP A 247 14.15 7.50 6.06
CA ASP A 247 15.21 8.51 6.19
C ASP A 247 15.48 9.24 4.87
N LYS A 248 15.33 8.54 3.73
CA LYS A 248 15.45 9.17 2.41
C LYS A 248 14.38 10.25 2.21
N CYS A 249 13.14 9.99 2.60
CA CYS A 249 12.08 10.97 2.54
C CYS A 249 12.28 12.10 3.55
N ARG A 250 12.80 11.81 4.75
CA ARG A 250 13.17 12.83 5.74
C ARG A 250 14.23 13.80 5.21
N LYS A 251 15.29 13.27 4.59
CA LYS A 251 16.34 14.09 3.96
C LYS A 251 15.79 14.94 2.82
N LYS A 252 14.92 14.37 1.97
CA LYS A 252 14.29 15.10 0.86
C LYS A 252 13.42 16.25 1.37
N GLN A 253 12.62 16.02 2.41
CA GLN A 253 11.80 17.06 3.04
C GLN A 253 12.65 18.16 3.67
N ALA A 254 13.73 17.81 4.38
CA ALA A 254 14.64 18.77 4.96
C ALA A 254 15.30 19.66 3.91
N LEU A 255 15.70 19.08 2.77
CA LEU A 255 16.24 19.84 1.63
C LEU A 255 15.20 20.79 1.03
N GLN A 256 13.95 20.33 0.90
CA GLN A 256 12.87 21.16 0.38
C GLN A 256 12.57 22.32 1.33
N ASN A 257 12.43 22.05 2.63
CA ASN A 257 12.22 23.10 3.63
C ASN A 257 13.36 24.14 3.64
N LYS A 258 14.62 23.67 3.45
CA LYS A 258 15.76 24.57 3.34
C LYS A 258 15.66 25.46 2.08
N ARG A 259 15.29 24.88 0.92
CA ARG A 259 15.10 25.66 -0.31
C ARG A 259 14.00 26.72 -0.14
N GLU A 260 12.86 26.34 0.39
CA GLU A 260 11.74 27.25 0.65
C GLU A 260 12.13 28.36 1.65
N PHE A 261 12.93 28.01 2.65
CA PHE A 261 13.47 29.01 3.58
C PHE A 261 14.43 29.96 2.87
N ASP A 262 15.34 29.46 2.04
CA ASP A 262 16.31 30.26 1.30
C ASP A 262 15.59 31.14 0.25
N GLU A 263 14.52 30.67 -0.40
CA GLU A 263 13.69 31.46 -1.31
C GLU A 263 12.97 32.59 -0.58
N ARG A 264 12.31 32.29 0.54
CA ARG A 264 11.69 33.34 1.37
C ARG A 264 12.69 34.35 1.91
N ALA A 265 13.90 33.89 2.25
CA ALA A 265 14.98 34.79 2.67
C ALA A 265 15.51 35.66 1.51
N ARG A 266 15.42 35.19 0.25
CA ARG A 266 15.74 35.95 -0.94
C ARG A 266 14.66 36.97 -1.30
N GLU A 267 13.39 36.63 -1.13
CA GLU A 267 12.26 37.53 -1.33
C GLU A 267 12.30 38.70 -0.32
N ASN A 268 12.87 38.48 0.87
CA ASN A 268 13.14 39.53 1.84
C ASN A 268 14.49 40.19 1.53
N ASN A 269 14.49 41.00 0.49
CA ASN A 269 15.67 41.70 -0.07
C ASN A 269 16.52 42.38 1.01
N TYR A 270 15.92 42.86 2.09
CA TYR A 270 16.59 43.54 3.18
C TYR A 270 17.50 42.59 4.00
N ASP A 271 17.04 41.39 4.34
CA ASP A 271 17.85 40.45 5.10
C ASP A 271 19.04 39.91 4.29
N LEU A 272 18.86 39.73 2.99
CA LEU A 272 19.93 39.32 2.08
C LEU A 272 20.98 40.43 1.92
N LEU A 273 20.53 41.66 1.70
CA LEU A 273 21.41 42.82 1.61
C LEU A 273 22.20 43.06 2.90
N TYR A 274 21.54 42.96 4.05
CA TYR A 274 22.22 43.07 5.35
C TYR A 274 23.28 41.99 5.57
N LYS A 275 22.97 40.72 5.26
CA LYS A 275 23.96 39.64 5.36
C LYS A 275 25.15 39.84 4.43
N ASN A 276 24.90 40.24 3.18
CA ASN A 276 25.94 40.45 2.21
C ASN A 276 26.83 41.61 2.63
N GLU A 277 26.27 42.73 3.10
CA GLU A 277 27.05 43.86 3.58
C GLU A 277 27.85 43.53 4.84
N CYS A 278 27.28 42.82 5.80
CA CYS A 278 28.03 42.32 6.96
C CYS A 278 29.20 41.43 6.54
N GLN A 279 29.00 40.56 5.55
CA GLN A 279 30.09 39.71 5.05
C GLN A 279 31.17 40.53 4.32
N ASN A 280 30.78 41.53 3.55
CA ASN A 280 31.71 42.46 2.88
C ASN A 280 32.58 43.22 3.90
N TRP A 281 31.96 43.74 4.96
CA TRP A 281 32.69 44.39 6.05
C TRP A 281 33.68 43.44 6.75
N ARG A 282 33.28 42.22 7.08
CA ARG A 282 34.17 41.23 7.68
C ARG A 282 35.35 40.89 6.77
N ASN A 283 35.08 40.71 5.48
CA ASN A 283 36.14 40.45 4.50
C ASN A 283 37.15 41.63 4.39
N LYS A 284 36.67 42.87 4.38
CA LYS A 284 37.53 44.08 4.37
C LYS A 284 38.38 44.16 5.64
N ILE A 285 37.78 43.97 6.82
CA ILE A 285 38.47 44.00 8.10
C ILE A 285 39.50 42.87 8.21
N ASN A 286 39.12 41.65 7.80
CA ASN A 286 40.05 40.53 7.81
C ASN A 286 41.20 40.68 6.84
N LYS A 287 40.99 41.34 5.69
CA LYS A 287 42.05 41.69 4.74
C LYS A 287 43.00 42.72 5.33
N ALA A 288 42.46 43.79 5.97
CA ALA A 288 43.24 44.78 6.66
C ALA A 288 44.11 44.18 7.80
N LYS A 289 43.55 43.31 8.61
CA LYS A 289 44.28 42.59 9.68
C LYS A 289 45.42 41.71 9.18
N LYS A 290 45.30 41.18 7.97
CA LYS A 290 46.33 40.31 7.36
C LYS A 290 47.40 41.09 6.60
N THR A 291 47.18 42.36 6.32
CA THR A 291 48.14 43.20 5.59
C THR A 291 49.19 43.72 6.55
N THR A 292 50.43 43.32 6.35
CA THR A 292 51.57 43.76 7.15
C THR A 292 51.75 45.28 6.97
N GLY A 293 51.83 46.05 8.07
CA GLY A 293 51.98 47.50 8.04
C GLY A 293 50.68 48.29 7.84
N PHE A 294 49.50 47.68 7.96
CA PHE A 294 48.23 48.40 7.92
C PHE A 294 48.11 49.31 9.17
N PRO A 295 47.79 50.63 9.03
CA PRO A 295 47.70 51.50 10.18
C PRO A 295 46.64 51.09 11.19
N ALA A 296 47.01 51.02 12.48
CA ALA A 296 46.13 50.60 13.57
C ALA A 296 44.90 51.53 13.70
N ASP A 297 45.07 52.81 13.58
CA ASP A 297 44.01 53.82 13.65
C ASP A 297 42.93 53.58 12.57
N ARG A 298 43.35 53.27 11.34
CA ARG A 298 42.41 52.95 10.26
C ARG A 298 41.67 51.66 10.48
N LEU A 299 42.28 50.67 11.14
CA LEU A 299 41.61 49.44 11.48
C LEU A 299 40.53 49.69 12.53
N GLU A 300 40.79 50.52 13.52
CA GLU A 300 39.84 50.91 14.55
C GLU A 300 38.67 51.72 13.99
N GLU A 301 38.95 52.64 13.06
CA GLU A 301 37.90 53.35 12.30
C GLU A 301 36.98 52.38 11.53
N MET A 302 37.53 51.37 10.86
CA MET A 302 36.75 50.36 10.12
C MET A 302 35.88 49.51 11.06
N LEU A 303 36.39 49.18 12.26
CA LEU A 303 35.61 48.43 13.26
C LEU A 303 34.45 49.26 13.78
N THR A 304 34.71 50.53 14.12
CA THR A 304 33.70 51.48 14.58
C THR A 304 32.62 51.71 13.54
N ALA A 305 33.02 51.91 12.27
CA ALA A 305 32.09 52.09 11.17
C ALA A 305 31.23 50.84 10.94
N PHE A 306 31.78 49.62 11.11
CA PHE A 306 31.04 48.39 10.98
C PHE A 306 29.99 48.22 12.11
N GLU A 307 30.33 48.56 13.33
CA GLU A 307 29.36 48.51 14.45
C GLU A 307 28.25 49.56 14.27
N ALA A 308 28.56 50.77 13.81
CA ALA A 308 27.59 51.81 13.46
C ALA A 308 26.62 51.33 12.36
N PHE A 309 27.16 50.71 11.29
CA PHE A 309 26.37 50.10 10.24
C PHE A 309 25.38 49.01 10.76
N LYS A 310 25.86 48.11 11.62
CA LYS A 310 25.00 47.08 12.22
C LYS A 310 23.83 47.68 13.02
N LYS A 311 24.13 48.71 13.82
CA LYS A 311 23.14 49.38 14.66
C LYS A 311 22.07 50.08 13.81
N GLU A 312 22.46 50.80 12.80
CA GLU A 312 21.55 51.47 11.88
C GLU A 312 20.71 50.48 11.06
N ALA A 313 21.33 49.43 10.52
CA ALA A 313 20.64 48.40 9.77
C ALA A 313 19.61 47.65 10.59
N LEU A 314 19.89 47.39 11.88
CA LEU A 314 18.93 46.75 12.81
C LEU A 314 17.75 47.66 13.14
N GLN A 315 18.00 49.00 13.27
CA GLN A 315 16.92 49.96 13.48
C GLN A 315 16.00 50.04 12.26
N ARG A 316 16.55 50.10 11.04
CA ARG A 316 15.75 50.06 9.79
C ARG A 316 14.94 48.77 9.65
N LYS A 317 15.50 47.63 10.04
CA LYS A 317 14.80 46.34 10.03
C LYS A 317 13.60 46.31 10.99
N LYS A 318 13.72 46.91 12.17
CA LYS A 318 12.59 47.04 13.11
C LYS A 318 11.51 47.93 12.54
N ALA A 319 11.86 49.09 12.00
CA ALA A 319 10.91 50.03 11.40
C ALA A 319 10.14 49.47 10.18
N VAL A 320 10.73 48.53 9.44
CA VAL A 320 10.06 47.84 8.31
C VAL A 320 9.12 46.71 8.79
N LYS A 321 9.40 46.10 9.96
CA LYS A 321 8.52 45.07 10.55
C LYS A 321 7.32 45.64 11.29
N GLU A 322 7.38 46.91 11.69
CA GLU A 322 6.30 47.60 12.41
C GLU A 322 5.31 48.31 11.44
N LYS A 323 5.59 48.31 10.14
CA LYS A 323 4.66 48.68 9.05
C LYS A 323 4.03 47.44 8.44
#